data_a43e7cea32f6648cb97ca1e1fa4c1576
#
_entry.id   a43e7cea32f6648cb97ca1e1fa4c1576
#
_cell.length_a   1.000
_cell.length_b   1.000
_cell.length_c   1.000
_cell.angle_alpha   90.00
_cell.angle_beta   90.00
_cell.angle_gamma   90.00
#
_symmetry.space_group_name_H-M   'P 1'
#
loop_
_entity.id
_entity.type
_entity.pdbx_description
1 polymer ?
#
loop_
_entity_poly.entity_id
_entity_poly.type
_entity_poly.pdbx_seq_one_letter_code
_entity_poly.pdbx_strand_id
1 'polypeptide(L)'
;MPSYNFRKEVEVYVVYSGSKHKLDISNISFSQTFAQDSYEVKTLHNQKNLFQGSIINKANPANFEFTFPALKDSDFTTIFNLLVDYSGFTNKMNTFDLYISTQLDVFKLEVAVITNGSFVIEKSRPLSLTVSGEASKLSHFGAVGSVTIPGSLASRSASLRYIMNPAISITLNSEALPNVVNATLELQNNIEWNPYTTVHGALAATNAATSMFPTDFTLQDRVLAGTIAKYVTDTKSSGNLALQNWDTSSPIVFTAGEGSGSAFRGFKVDGNCTYTNRVRSDAVFIENYDWRLIDNPTNLGSILTYTTGA
;
A
#
# COMPACT_ATOMS: atom_id res chain seq x y z
N MET A 1 28.20 -0.81 27.11
CA MET A 1 27.25 0.26 26.68
C MET A 1 26.13 -0.44 25.93
N PRO A 2 24.86 -0.02 26.06
CA PRO A 2 23.80 -0.55 25.24
C PRO A 2 24.04 -0.23 23.79
N SER A 3 23.84 -1.19 22.91
CA SER A 3 23.89 -1.00 21.47
C SER A 3 22.50 -0.61 20.97
N TYR A 4 22.44 0.30 20.00
CA TYR A 4 21.18 0.81 19.45
C TYR A 4 21.03 0.39 17.98
N ASN A 5 19.82 0.07 17.56
CA ASN A 5 19.47 -0.18 16.17
C ASN A 5 19.27 1.15 15.43
N PHE A 6 20.00 1.34 14.35
CA PHE A 6 19.87 2.52 13.52
C PHE A 6 18.99 2.23 12.30
N ARG A 7 18.02 3.11 12.03
CA ARG A 7 17.09 3.00 10.91
C ARG A 7 17.78 2.93 9.54
N LYS A 8 18.91 3.58 9.37
CA LYS A 8 19.69 3.57 8.12
C LYS A 8 20.42 2.25 7.82
N GLU A 9 20.45 1.33 8.78
CA GLU A 9 21.13 0.04 8.69
C GLU A 9 20.14 -1.13 8.54
N VAL A 10 18.88 -0.81 8.24
CA VAL A 10 17.80 -1.77 8.13
C VAL A 10 17.80 -2.41 6.74
N GLU A 11 17.75 -3.72 6.70
CA GLU A 11 17.44 -4.51 5.50
C GLU A 11 16.01 -5.05 5.59
N VAL A 12 15.26 -4.89 4.52
CA VAL A 12 13.87 -5.35 4.46
C VAL A 12 13.73 -6.44 3.41
N TYR A 13 13.06 -7.52 3.80
CA TYR A 13 12.80 -8.66 2.93
C TYR A 13 11.30 -8.97 2.92
N VAL A 14 10.73 -9.07 1.73
CA VAL A 14 9.41 -9.65 1.51
C VAL A 14 9.59 -11.13 1.15
N VAL A 15 8.94 -12.00 1.91
CA VAL A 15 8.92 -13.43 1.64
C VAL A 15 7.55 -13.80 1.09
N TYR A 16 7.54 -14.20 -0.18
CA TYR A 16 6.34 -14.56 -0.90
C TYR A 16 6.59 -15.75 -1.82
N SER A 17 5.69 -16.73 -1.81
CA SER A 17 5.73 -17.92 -2.69
C SER A 17 7.09 -18.64 -2.73
N GLY A 18 7.73 -18.82 -1.56
CA GLY A 18 9.00 -19.54 -1.42
C GLY A 18 10.25 -18.74 -1.81
N SER A 19 10.09 -17.50 -2.23
CA SER A 19 11.18 -16.57 -2.56
C SER A 19 11.27 -15.44 -1.54
N LYS A 20 12.47 -14.92 -1.30
CA LYS A 20 12.67 -13.70 -0.53
C LYS A 20 13.20 -12.60 -1.44
N HIS A 21 12.55 -11.44 -1.40
CA HIS A 21 12.88 -10.27 -2.18
C HIS A 21 13.44 -9.19 -1.26
N LYS A 22 14.68 -8.78 -1.49
CA LYS A 22 15.29 -7.67 -0.76
C LYS A 22 14.78 -6.36 -1.33
N LEU A 23 14.24 -5.48 -0.48
CA LEU A 23 13.73 -4.18 -0.89
C LEU A 23 14.73 -3.07 -0.58
N ASP A 24 14.93 -2.17 -1.54
CA ASP A 24 15.65 -0.92 -1.33
C ASP A 24 14.67 0.17 -0.90
N ILE A 25 14.46 0.25 0.40
CA ILE A 25 13.51 1.20 0.97
C ILE A 25 14.19 2.52 1.35
N SER A 26 13.45 3.61 1.23
CA SER A 26 13.87 4.92 1.73
C SER A 26 13.31 5.25 3.10
N ASN A 27 12.23 4.61 3.48
CA ASN A 27 11.53 4.79 4.74
C ASN A 27 10.85 3.51 5.18
N ILE A 28 10.76 3.26 6.50
CA ILE A 28 9.96 2.19 7.10
C ILE A 28 9.41 2.60 8.45
N SER A 29 8.17 2.27 8.70
CA SER A 29 7.54 2.30 10.02
C SER A 29 6.70 1.04 10.22
N PHE A 30 6.62 0.56 11.44
CA PHE A 30 5.76 -0.58 11.81
C PHE A 30 5.42 -0.52 13.29
N SER A 31 4.24 -1.02 13.66
CA SER A 31 3.77 -1.07 15.04
C SER A 31 2.65 -2.09 15.21
N GLN A 32 2.44 -2.52 16.45
CA GLN A 32 1.26 -3.28 16.85
C GLN A 32 0.75 -2.79 18.18
N THR A 33 -0.55 -2.68 18.32
CA THR A 33 -1.24 -2.28 19.55
C THR A 33 -2.12 -3.42 20.07
N PHE A 34 -2.47 -3.33 21.35
CA PHE A 34 -3.30 -4.32 22.01
C PHE A 34 -4.51 -3.63 22.65
N ALA A 35 -5.68 -4.23 22.47
CA ALA A 35 -6.88 -3.79 23.16
C ALA A 35 -6.87 -4.32 24.61
N GLN A 36 -7.21 -3.44 25.53
CA GLN A 36 -7.31 -3.77 26.96
C GLN A 36 -8.74 -3.54 27.43
N ASP A 37 -9.31 -4.54 28.09
CA ASP A 37 -10.57 -4.39 28.79
C ASP A 37 -10.32 -4.30 30.30
N SER A 38 -10.97 -3.34 30.94
CA SER A 38 -10.96 -3.23 32.40
C SER A 38 -12.27 -3.76 32.97
N TYR A 39 -12.16 -4.60 33.99
CA TYR A 39 -13.33 -5.16 34.66
C TYR A 39 -13.39 -4.63 36.09
N GLU A 40 -14.54 -4.12 36.46
CA GLU A 40 -14.87 -3.87 37.86
C GLU A 40 -15.70 -5.05 38.37
N VAL A 41 -15.09 -5.92 39.17
CA VAL A 41 -15.81 -7.01 39.84
C VAL A 41 -16.41 -6.48 41.13
N LYS A 42 -17.71 -6.16 41.13
CA LYS A 42 -18.47 -5.81 42.33
C LYS A 42 -19.07 -7.06 42.92
N THR A 43 -18.59 -7.45 44.10
CA THR A 43 -19.22 -8.46 44.91
C THR A 43 -19.81 -7.82 46.17
N LEU A 44 -20.90 -8.38 46.72
CA LEU A 44 -21.57 -7.86 47.92
C LEU A 44 -20.64 -7.73 49.16
N HIS A 45 -19.54 -8.46 49.16
CA HIS A 45 -18.57 -8.48 50.24
C HIS A 45 -17.23 -7.80 49.94
N ASN A 46 -17.02 -7.37 48.72
CA ASN A 46 -15.75 -6.76 48.30
C ASN A 46 -15.91 -5.26 48.06
N GLN A 47 -16.10 -4.51 49.13
CA GLN A 47 -16.30 -3.06 49.05
C GLN A 47 -15.02 -2.24 48.90
N LYS A 48 -13.85 -2.86 48.74
CA LYS A 48 -12.55 -2.17 48.79
C LYS A 48 -11.59 -2.48 47.66
N ASN A 49 -12.07 -2.89 46.50
CA ASN A 49 -11.18 -2.91 45.32
C ASN A 49 -10.96 -1.48 44.84
N LEU A 50 -9.89 -0.86 45.32
CA LEU A 50 -9.43 0.47 44.90
C LEU A 50 -8.77 0.46 43.51
N PHE A 51 -8.43 -0.71 43.00
CA PHE A 51 -7.75 -0.87 41.74
C PHE A 51 -8.59 -1.70 40.76
N GLN A 52 -8.78 -1.16 39.56
CA GLN A 52 -9.35 -1.92 38.47
C GLN A 52 -8.22 -2.70 37.76
N GLY A 53 -8.39 -4.01 37.65
CA GLY A 53 -7.54 -4.83 36.80
C GLY A 53 -7.83 -4.59 35.35
N SER A 54 -6.82 -4.64 34.50
CA SER A 54 -6.99 -4.68 33.04
C SER A 54 -6.45 -6.01 32.50
N ILE A 55 -7.13 -6.54 31.51
CA ILE A 55 -6.71 -7.75 30.79
C ILE A 55 -6.54 -7.38 29.33
N ILE A 56 -5.39 -7.76 28.75
CA ILE A 56 -5.20 -7.66 27.30
C ILE A 56 -6.08 -8.73 26.67
N ASN A 57 -7.04 -8.29 25.89
CA ASN A 57 -8.08 -9.13 25.34
C ASN A 57 -7.83 -9.51 23.89
N LYS A 58 -7.28 -8.59 23.12
CA LYS A 58 -7.11 -8.72 21.68
C LYS A 58 -5.89 -7.95 21.19
N ALA A 59 -5.15 -8.54 20.29
CA ALA A 59 -4.18 -7.80 19.47
C ALA A 59 -4.91 -7.15 18.30
N ASN A 60 -4.67 -5.88 18.06
CA ASN A 60 -5.05 -5.24 16.81
C ASN A 60 -4.11 -5.72 15.70
N PRO A 61 -4.52 -5.67 14.43
CA PRO A 61 -3.60 -5.89 13.33
C PRO A 61 -2.35 -5.02 13.47
N ALA A 62 -1.19 -5.57 13.15
CA ALA A 62 0.03 -4.78 13.08
C ALA A 62 -0.01 -3.92 11.82
N ASN A 63 0.46 -2.69 11.90
CA ASN A 63 0.53 -1.77 10.78
C ASN A 63 1.97 -1.65 10.29
N PHE A 64 2.15 -1.47 8.99
CA PHE A 64 3.43 -1.14 8.39
C PHE A 64 3.28 -0.13 7.25
N GLU A 65 4.34 0.64 7.03
CA GLU A 65 4.47 1.52 5.89
C GLU A 65 5.93 1.56 5.45
N PHE A 66 6.16 1.50 4.15
CA PHE A 66 7.48 1.71 3.57
C PHE A 66 7.39 2.38 2.20
N THR A 67 8.44 3.12 1.84
CA THR A 67 8.57 3.77 0.53
C THR A 67 9.78 3.21 -0.18
N PHE A 68 9.63 2.89 -1.43
CA PHE A 68 10.73 2.41 -2.27
C PHE A 68 10.64 2.98 -3.69
N PRO A 69 11.79 3.23 -4.33
CA PRO A 69 11.84 3.76 -5.68
C PRO A 69 11.37 2.70 -6.69
N ALA A 70 10.67 3.16 -7.71
CA ALA A 70 10.24 2.30 -8.81
C ALA A 70 11.45 1.82 -9.62
N LEU A 71 11.54 0.52 -9.82
CA LEU A 71 12.63 -0.14 -10.53
C LEU A 71 12.25 -0.39 -11.99
N LYS A 72 13.25 -0.31 -12.86
CA LYS A 72 13.14 -0.74 -14.27
C LYS A 72 13.22 -2.26 -14.43
N ASP A 73 13.59 -2.97 -13.38
CA ASP A 73 13.77 -4.42 -13.35
C ASP A 73 12.56 -5.12 -12.70
N SER A 74 12.48 -6.44 -12.85
CA SER A 74 11.33 -7.26 -12.44
C SER A 74 11.08 -7.34 -10.92
N ASP A 75 12.03 -6.96 -10.09
CA ASP A 75 11.91 -7.05 -8.63
C ASP A 75 10.74 -6.23 -8.07
N PHE A 76 10.43 -5.11 -8.73
CA PHE A 76 9.31 -4.26 -8.36
C PHE A 76 7.94 -4.93 -8.62
N THR A 77 7.88 -5.78 -9.65
CA THR A 77 6.63 -6.41 -10.10
C THR A 77 5.98 -7.24 -9.01
N THR A 78 6.76 -7.96 -8.20
CA THR A 78 6.23 -8.78 -7.10
C THR A 78 5.46 -7.94 -6.10
N ILE A 79 6.00 -6.81 -5.65
CA ILE A 79 5.34 -5.93 -4.69
C ILE A 79 4.13 -5.25 -5.32
N PHE A 80 4.26 -4.84 -6.58
CA PHE A 80 3.14 -4.27 -7.32
C PHE A 80 1.99 -5.28 -7.47
N ASN A 81 2.30 -6.53 -7.78
CA ASN A 81 1.30 -7.58 -7.87
C ASN A 81 0.65 -7.88 -6.51
N LEU A 82 1.41 -7.86 -5.40
CA LEU A 82 0.85 -8.01 -4.05
C LEU A 82 -0.14 -6.89 -3.69
N LEU A 83 0.04 -5.70 -4.27
CA LEU A 83 -0.90 -4.58 -4.13
C LEU A 83 -2.16 -4.76 -5.00
N VAL A 84 -2.00 -5.28 -6.22
CA VAL A 84 -3.04 -5.26 -7.26
C VAL A 84 -3.84 -6.56 -7.31
N ASP A 85 -3.19 -7.73 -7.15
CA ASP A 85 -3.81 -9.02 -7.34
C ASP A 85 -4.68 -9.44 -6.15
N TYR A 86 -5.86 -9.96 -6.45
CA TYR A 86 -6.73 -10.59 -5.48
C TYR A 86 -7.50 -11.77 -6.11
N SER A 87 -7.95 -12.68 -5.26
CA SER A 87 -8.82 -13.77 -5.68
C SER A 87 -10.29 -13.36 -5.54
N GLY A 88 -10.96 -13.11 -6.66
CA GLY A 88 -12.38 -12.76 -6.69
C GLY A 88 -13.28 -13.86 -6.14
N PHE A 89 -12.83 -15.12 -6.13
CA PHE A 89 -13.59 -16.25 -5.59
C PHE A 89 -13.58 -16.30 -4.05
N THR A 90 -12.46 -15.89 -3.43
CA THR A 90 -12.29 -15.96 -1.97
C THR A 90 -12.32 -14.60 -1.29
N ASN A 91 -12.42 -13.50 -2.04
CA ASN A 91 -12.26 -12.12 -1.55
C ASN A 91 -11.01 -11.94 -0.71
N LYS A 92 -9.93 -12.58 -1.12
CA LYS A 92 -8.64 -12.51 -0.43
C LYS A 92 -7.57 -11.93 -1.34
N MET A 93 -6.75 -11.10 -0.77
CA MET A 93 -5.51 -10.64 -1.37
C MET A 93 -4.38 -11.61 -1.05
N ASN A 94 -3.33 -11.57 -1.86
CA ASN A 94 -2.12 -12.32 -1.59
C ASN A 94 -1.45 -11.80 -0.32
N THR A 95 -1.08 -12.72 0.57
CA THR A 95 -0.36 -12.42 1.81
C THR A 95 1.12 -12.75 1.67
N PHE A 96 1.93 -12.08 2.45
CA PHE A 96 3.37 -12.29 2.51
C PHE A 96 3.88 -12.12 3.94
N ASP A 97 5.10 -12.54 4.19
CA ASP A 97 5.79 -12.21 5.44
C ASP A 97 6.81 -11.09 5.18
N LEU A 98 6.80 -10.08 6.04
CA LEU A 98 7.76 -8.97 5.96
C LEU A 98 8.78 -9.11 7.08
N TYR A 99 10.05 -9.25 6.72
CA TYR A 99 11.17 -9.31 7.64
C TYR A 99 11.95 -8.00 7.61
N ILE A 100 12.22 -7.48 8.78
CA ILE A 100 12.98 -6.26 9.00
C ILE A 100 14.19 -6.64 9.83
N SER A 101 15.35 -6.70 9.18
CA SER A 101 16.62 -7.06 9.82
C SER A 101 17.44 -5.79 10.07
N THR A 102 17.79 -5.58 11.29
CA THR A 102 18.75 -4.54 11.71
C THR A 102 20.11 -5.20 11.97
N GLN A 103 21.09 -4.46 12.45
CA GLN A 103 22.36 -5.08 12.87
C GLN A 103 22.23 -5.97 14.12
N LEU A 104 21.25 -5.71 14.97
CA LEU A 104 21.12 -6.35 16.27
C LEU A 104 19.92 -7.29 16.36
N ASP A 105 18.83 -6.97 15.66
CA ASP A 105 17.54 -7.60 15.84
C ASP A 105 16.86 -7.93 14.51
N VAL A 106 15.95 -8.90 14.56
CA VAL A 106 15.07 -9.25 13.46
C VAL A 106 13.61 -9.13 13.92
N PHE A 107 12.83 -8.36 13.18
CA PHE A 107 11.39 -8.27 13.34
C PHE A 107 10.70 -8.96 12.18
N LYS A 108 9.55 -9.55 12.44
CA LYS A 108 8.71 -10.20 11.44
C LYS A 108 7.28 -9.74 11.57
N LEU A 109 6.69 -9.30 10.46
CA LEU A 109 5.25 -9.13 10.33
C LEU A 109 4.70 -10.34 9.59
N GLU A 110 3.81 -11.09 10.24
CA GLU A 110 3.26 -12.36 9.75
C GLU A 110 1.93 -12.12 9.06
N VAL A 111 1.71 -12.80 7.95
CA VAL A 111 0.48 -12.68 7.15
C VAL A 111 0.18 -11.22 6.83
N ALA A 112 1.16 -10.54 6.26
CA ALA A 112 1.03 -9.14 5.85
C ALA A 112 0.24 -9.02 4.56
N VAL A 113 -0.56 -7.97 4.45
CA VAL A 113 -1.35 -7.62 3.27
C VAL A 113 -1.23 -6.12 3.01
N ILE A 114 -1.14 -5.73 1.74
CA ILE A 114 -1.04 -4.33 1.35
C ILE A 114 -2.44 -3.73 1.26
N THR A 115 -2.72 -2.73 2.09
CA THR A 115 -4.01 -2.02 2.12
C THR A 115 -4.01 -0.75 1.30
N ASN A 116 -2.84 -0.12 1.12
CA ASN A 116 -2.74 1.10 0.32
C ASN A 116 -1.42 1.15 -0.44
N GLY A 117 -1.48 1.63 -1.68
CA GLY A 117 -0.34 1.96 -2.51
C GLY A 117 -0.52 3.31 -3.16
N SER A 118 0.46 4.20 -3.01
CA SER A 118 0.42 5.56 -3.52
C SER A 118 1.66 5.90 -4.34
N PHE A 119 1.42 6.38 -5.57
CA PHE A 119 2.43 7.02 -6.41
C PHE A 119 2.22 8.53 -6.40
N VAL A 120 3.26 9.27 -6.05
CA VAL A 120 3.30 10.73 -6.14
C VAL A 120 4.28 11.11 -7.26
N ILE A 121 3.78 11.81 -8.27
CA ILE A 121 4.54 12.16 -9.45
C ILE A 121 4.70 13.67 -9.49
N GLU A 122 5.93 14.11 -9.27
CA GLU A 122 6.31 15.51 -9.25
C GLU A 122 7.53 15.76 -10.16
N LYS A 123 7.67 17.01 -10.59
CA LYS A 123 8.82 17.42 -11.39
C LYS A 123 10.14 17.12 -10.67
N SER A 124 11.08 16.52 -11.39
CA SER A 124 12.44 16.25 -10.93
C SER A 124 12.54 15.33 -9.69
N ARG A 125 11.53 14.47 -9.50
CA ARG A 125 11.58 13.42 -8.49
C ARG A 125 11.55 12.03 -9.13
N PRO A 126 12.29 11.06 -8.60
CA PRO A 126 12.18 9.68 -9.04
C PRO A 126 10.77 9.16 -8.78
N LEU A 127 10.29 8.28 -9.66
CA LEU A 127 9.05 7.56 -9.42
C LEU A 127 9.25 6.65 -8.21
N SER A 128 8.38 6.79 -7.21
CA SER A 128 8.41 5.98 -5.99
C SER A 128 7.02 5.51 -5.64
N LEU A 129 6.94 4.35 -4.99
CA LEU A 129 5.72 3.78 -4.45
C LEU A 129 5.83 3.78 -2.92
N THR A 130 4.88 4.42 -2.27
CA THR A 130 4.64 4.27 -0.85
C THR A 130 3.57 3.21 -0.65
N VAL A 131 3.88 2.22 0.16
CA VAL A 131 3.01 1.10 0.47
C VAL A 131 2.74 1.11 1.96
N SER A 132 1.46 1.03 2.33
CA SER A 132 1.06 0.73 3.69
C SER A 132 0.16 -0.49 3.73
N GLY A 133 0.17 -1.17 4.87
CA GLY A 133 -0.60 -2.39 5.01
C GLY A 133 -0.74 -2.82 6.45
N GLU A 134 -1.41 -3.94 6.59
CA GLU A 134 -1.68 -4.57 7.87
C GLU A 134 -1.13 -5.99 7.90
N ALA A 135 -0.86 -6.50 9.09
CA ALA A 135 -0.41 -7.86 9.31
C ALA A 135 -1.07 -8.46 10.54
N SER A 136 -1.17 -9.77 10.58
CA SER A 136 -1.72 -10.47 11.72
C SER A 136 -0.94 -10.20 12.99
N LYS A 137 0.39 -10.32 12.92
CA LYS A 137 1.25 -10.30 14.11
C LYS A 137 2.61 -9.69 13.82
N LEU A 138 3.08 -8.88 14.77
CA LEU A 138 4.47 -8.43 14.84
C LEU A 138 5.24 -9.30 15.84
N SER A 139 6.28 -9.98 15.38
CA SER A 139 7.17 -10.81 16.18
C SER A 139 8.57 -10.19 16.24
N HIS A 140 9.20 -10.25 17.41
CA HIS A 140 10.58 -9.86 17.63
C HIS A 140 11.40 -11.11 17.97
N PHE A 141 12.43 -11.39 17.20
CA PHE A 141 13.23 -12.61 17.33
C PHE A 141 14.57 -12.41 18.05
N GLY A 142 14.91 -11.17 18.41
CA GLY A 142 16.20 -10.85 19.03
C GLY A 142 17.35 -10.88 18.00
N ALA A 143 18.52 -11.36 18.42
CA ALA A 143 19.76 -11.20 17.68
C ALA A 143 19.72 -11.68 16.23
N VAL A 144 20.36 -10.93 15.35
CA VAL A 144 20.61 -11.33 13.95
C VAL A 144 21.34 -12.67 13.94
N GLY A 145 20.85 -13.60 13.12
CA GLY A 145 21.34 -14.97 13.05
C GLY A 145 20.60 -15.96 13.95
N SER A 146 19.76 -15.48 14.91
CA SER A 146 18.83 -16.37 15.65
C SER A 146 17.69 -16.87 14.76
N VAL A 147 17.41 -16.18 13.67
CA VAL A 147 16.37 -16.52 12.69
C VAL A 147 16.94 -16.54 11.28
N THR A 148 16.68 -17.62 10.57
CA THR A 148 16.95 -17.69 9.13
C THR A 148 15.72 -17.17 8.40
N ILE A 149 15.85 -16.09 7.62
CA ILE A 149 14.77 -15.60 6.75
C ILE A 149 14.53 -16.66 5.67
N PRO A 150 13.32 -17.24 5.61
CA PRO A 150 13.02 -18.35 4.70
C PRO A 150 13.01 -17.89 3.23
N GLY A 151 13.06 -18.85 2.33
CA GLY A 151 13.04 -18.64 0.89
C GLY A 151 14.43 -18.44 0.26
N SER A 152 14.52 -18.73 -1.03
CA SER A 152 15.69 -18.42 -1.85
C SER A 152 15.70 -16.93 -2.19
N LEU A 153 16.88 -16.31 -2.17
CA LEU A 153 16.98 -14.90 -2.59
C LEU A 153 16.63 -14.79 -4.08
N ALA A 154 15.66 -13.96 -4.39
CA ALA A 154 15.28 -13.69 -5.76
C ALA A 154 16.47 -13.11 -6.53
N SER A 155 16.65 -13.57 -7.77
CA SER A 155 17.70 -13.07 -8.65
C SER A 155 17.51 -11.58 -8.89
N ARG A 156 18.56 -10.81 -8.73
CA ARG A 156 18.54 -9.36 -8.84
C ARG A 156 19.56 -8.89 -9.87
N SER A 157 19.21 -7.87 -10.65
CA SER A 157 20.18 -7.26 -11.55
C SER A 157 21.37 -6.67 -10.76
N ALA A 158 22.57 -6.88 -11.25
CA ALA A 158 23.79 -6.33 -10.63
C ALA A 158 23.81 -4.79 -10.64
N SER A 159 23.08 -4.15 -11.57
CA SER A 159 22.91 -2.71 -11.65
C SER A 159 21.44 -2.36 -11.49
N LEU A 160 21.05 -1.91 -10.29
CA LEU A 160 19.71 -1.42 -10.06
C LEU A 160 19.44 -0.18 -10.91
N ARG A 161 18.32 -0.19 -11.59
CA ARG A 161 17.89 0.91 -12.46
C ARG A 161 16.59 1.49 -11.95
N TYR A 162 16.66 2.71 -11.48
CA TYR A 162 15.49 3.46 -11.00
C TYR A 162 14.90 4.31 -12.12
N ILE A 163 13.60 4.56 -12.06
CA ILE A 163 12.92 5.53 -12.92
C ILE A 163 13.10 6.90 -12.30
N MET A 164 14.15 7.61 -12.75
CA MET A 164 14.59 8.86 -12.12
C MET A 164 13.79 10.08 -12.58
N ASN A 165 13.40 10.10 -13.85
CA ASN A 165 12.68 11.22 -14.46
C ASN A 165 11.48 10.66 -15.23
N PRO A 166 10.37 10.34 -14.56
CA PRO A 166 9.22 9.78 -15.24
C PRO A 166 8.62 10.82 -16.21
N ALA A 167 8.42 10.39 -17.46
CA ALA A 167 7.56 11.10 -18.38
C ALA A 167 6.11 10.77 -18.03
N ILE A 168 5.24 11.78 -18.06
CA ILE A 168 3.81 11.65 -17.78
C ILE A 168 3.04 11.88 -19.05
N SER A 169 2.10 10.99 -19.33
CA SER A 169 1.09 11.20 -20.37
C SER A 169 -0.27 10.87 -19.78
N ILE A 170 -1.15 11.84 -19.81
CA ILE A 170 -2.51 11.69 -19.30
C ILE A 170 -3.50 12.09 -20.36
N THR A 171 -4.43 11.20 -20.65
CA THR A 171 -5.62 11.48 -21.46
C THR A 171 -6.84 11.27 -20.58
N LEU A 172 -7.69 12.25 -20.50
CA LEU A 172 -8.94 12.20 -19.72
C LEU A 172 -10.10 12.62 -20.63
N ASN A 173 -11.13 11.81 -20.68
CA ASN A 173 -12.27 12.00 -21.58
C ASN A 173 -11.84 12.16 -23.06
N SER A 174 -10.86 11.38 -23.49
CA SER A 174 -10.25 11.42 -24.84
C SER A 174 -9.46 12.70 -25.15
N GLU A 175 -9.25 13.58 -24.19
CA GLU A 175 -8.43 14.79 -24.35
C GLU A 175 -7.09 14.64 -23.62
N ALA A 176 -6.00 14.96 -24.32
CA ALA A 176 -4.68 14.99 -23.70
C ALA A 176 -4.55 16.17 -22.72
N LEU A 177 -4.01 15.93 -21.54
CA LEU A 177 -3.74 16.95 -20.55
C LEU A 177 -2.27 17.38 -20.58
N PRO A 178 -1.92 18.46 -21.31
CA PRO A 178 -0.56 18.98 -21.33
C PRO A 178 -0.25 19.78 -20.05
N ASN A 179 1.03 20.08 -19.84
CA ASN A 179 1.49 20.97 -18.77
C ASN A 179 1.11 20.51 -17.35
N VAL A 180 1.11 19.19 -17.11
CA VAL A 180 0.89 18.62 -15.79
C VAL A 180 2.02 19.03 -14.85
N VAL A 181 1.66 19.54 -13.68
CA VAL A 181 2.56 19.99 -12.62
C VAL A 181 2.87 18.85 -11.66
N ASN A 182 1.82 18.21 -11.20
CA ASN A 182 1.88 17.01 -10.36
C ASN A 182 0.67 16.11 -10.63
N ALA A 183 0.83 14.86 -10.30
CA ALA A 183 -0.26 13.90 -10.31
C ALA A 183 -0.05 12.87 -9.19
N THR A 184 -1.16 12.34 -8.70
CA THR A 184 -1.15 11.24 -7.73
C THR A 184 -1.98 10.09 -8.25
N LEU A 185 -1.58 8.89 -7.89
CA LEU A 185 -2.34 7.66 -8.08
C LEU A 185 -2.35 6.91 -6.76
N GLU A 186 -3.53 6.55 -6.30
CA GLU A 186 -3.73 5.84 -5.05
C GLU A 186 -4.66 4.64 -5.26
N LEU A 187 -4.22 3.48 -4.81
CA LEU A 187 -5.02 2.27 -4.74
C LEU A 187 -5.23 1.90 -3.27
N GLN A 188 -6.48 1.87 -2.85
CA GLN A 188 -6.90 1.44 -1.52
C GLN A 188 -7.59 0.09 -1.61
N ASN A 189 -7.21 -0.82 -0.75
CA ASN A 189 -7.81 -2.13 -0.54
C ASN A 189 -8.39 -2.14 0.88
N ASN A 190 -9.70 -1.96 1.00
CA ASN A 190 -10.37 -1.97 2.30
C ASN A 190 -10.59 -3.40 2.76
N ILE A 191 -9.93 -3.78 3.83
CA ILE A 191 -9.99 -5.12 4.40
C ILE A 191 -10.63 -5.10 5.79
N GLU A 192 -11.23 -6.21 6.17
CA GLU A 192 -11.76 -6.42 7.51
C GLU A 192 -11.18 -7.70 8.09
N TRP A 193 -10.54 -7.58 9.26
CA TRP A 193 -9.95 -8.72 9.97
C TRP A 193 -10.98 -9.44 10.83
N ASN A 194 -10.98 -10.78 10.74
CA ASN A 194 -11.87 -11.66 11.51
C ASN A 194 -13.33 -11.20 11.49
N PRO A 195 -13.94 -10.99 10.29
CA PRO A 195 -15.31 -10.46 10.19
C PRO A 195 -16.36 -11.40 10.80
N TYR A 196 -16.02 -12.67 10.98
CA TYR A 196 -16.93 -13.71 11.47
C TYR A 196 -16.43 -14.32 12.79
N THR A 197 -16.45 -13.55 13.85
CA THR A 197 -16.12 -14.06 15.19
C THR A 197 -17.30 -14.77 15.82
N THR A 198 -17.06 -15.95 16.38
CA THR A 198 -18.09 -16.70 17.13
C THR A 198 -17.84 -16.60 18.63
N VAL A 199 -18.89 -16.77 19.44
CA VAL A 199 -18.76 -16.83 20.91
C VAL A 199 -17.80 -17.95 21.33
N HIS A 200 -17.82 -19.08 20.61
CA HIS A 200 -16.89 -20.19 20.84
C HIS A 200 -15.43 -19.79 20.58
N GLY A 201 -15.20 -19.06 19.49
CA GLY A 201 -13.86 -18.52 19.18
C GLY A 201 -13.39 -17.53 20.23
N ALA A 202 -14.27 -16.67 20.75
CA ALA A 202 -13.94 -15.73 21.82
C ALA A 202 -13.60 -16.44 23.14
N LEU A 203 -14.30 -17.52 23.46
CA LEU A 203 -14.02 -18.33 24.66
C LEU A 203 -12.74 -19.18 24.51
N ALA A 204 -12.43 -19.64 23.33
CA ALA A 204 -11.18 -20.36 23.03
C ALA A 204 -9.94 -19.46 23.08
N ALA A 205 -10.12 -18.15 23.09
CA ALA A 205 -9.05 -17.14 23.22
C ALA A 205 -8.33 -17.14 24.58
N THR A 206 -8.65 -18.06 25.46
CA THR A 206 -7.99 -18.20 26.78
C THR A 206 -6.53 -18.68 26.69
N ASN A 207 -6.06 -19.12 25.53
CA ASN A 207 -4.66 -19.45 25.33
C ASN A 207 -3.95 -18.28 24.64
N ALA A 208 -3.47 -17.35 25.45
CA ALA A 208 -3.03 -16.00 25.09
C ALA A 208 -1.94 -15.92 24.00
N ALA A 209 -1.23 -17.00 23.70
CA ALA A 209 -0.07 -16.92 22.81
C ALA A 209 -0.42 -16.89 21.30
N THR A 210 -1.56 -17.43 20.89
CA THR A 210 -1.91 -17.58 19.48
C THR A 210 -3.31 -17.06 19.11
N SER A 211 -4.24 -17.08 20.04
CA SER A 211 -5.66 -16.78 19.80
C SER A 211 -6.02 -15.28 19.91
N MET A 212 -5.13 -14.46 20.44
CA MET A 212 -5.37 -13.02 20.54
C MET A 212 -5.12 -12.27 19.22
N PHE A 213 -4.36 -12.86 18.30
CA PHE A 213 -4.02 -12.21 17.04
C PHE A 213 -5.08 -12.49 15.98
N PRO A 214 -5.35 -11.52 15.07
CA PRO A 214 -6.24 -11.77 13.96
C PRO A 214 -5.63 -12.83 13.03
N THR A 215 -6.45 -13.76 12.54
CA THR A 215 -5.97 -14.92 11.76
C THR A 215 -6.37 -14.88 10.30
N ASP A 216 -7.44 -14.16 9.98
CA ASP A 216 -8.01 -14.12 8.64
C ASP A 216 -8.63 -12.73 8.35
N PHE A 217 -8.75 -12.40 7.08
CA PHE A 217 -9.36 -11.15 6.64
C PHE A 217 -10.17 -11.36 5.37
N THR A 218 -11.06 -10.42 5.09
CA THR A 218 -11.79 -10.33 3.82
C THR A 218 -11.59 -8.98 3.19
N LEU A 219 -11.48 -8.93 1.86
CA LEU A 219 -11.50 -7.71 1.09
C LEU A 219 -12.95 -7.24 0.94
N GLN A 220 -13.26 -6.04 1.41
CA GLN A 220 -14.59 -5.46 1.35
C GLN A 220 -14.81 -4.70 0.05
N ASP A 221 -13.93 -3.77 -0.26
CA ASP A 221 -13.96 -3.00 -1.49
C ASP A 221 -12.56 -2.51 -1.88
N ARG A 222 -12.46 -1.93 -3.07
CA ARG A 222 -11.24 -1.35 -3.62
C ARG A 222 -11.54 0.00 -4.26
N VAL A 223 -10.63 0.94 -4.08
CA VAL A 223 -10.73 2.28 -4.67
C VAL A 223 -9.44 2.59 -5.41
N LEU A 224 -9.54 2.83 -6.71
CA LEU A 224 -8.44 3.41 -7.49
C LEU A 224 -8.84 4.84 -7.86
N ALA A 225 -8.05 5.79 -7.38
CA ALA A 225 -8.32 7.21 -7.53
C ALA A 225 -7.02 8.00 -7.68
N GLY A 226 -7.14 9.27 -7.97
CA GLY A 226 -5.98 10.14 -8.02
C GLY A 226 -6.35 11.59 -8.30
N THR A 227 -5.30 12.42 -8.31
CA THR A 227 -5.41 13.83 -8.61
C THR A 227 -4.47 14.19 -9.75
N ILE A 228 -4.83 15.19 -10.55
CA ILE A 228 -4.00 15.71 -11.63
C ILE A 228 -4.07 17.23 -11.52
N ALA A 229 -2.92 17.88 -11.40
CA ALA A 229 -2.82 19.34 -11.44
C ALA A 229 -2.07 19.77 -12.71
N LYS A 230 -2.63 20.69 -13.46
CA LYS A 230 -1.99 21.28 -14.65
C LYS A 230 -2.10 22.79 -14.67
N TYR A 231 -1.15 23.46 -15.32
CA TYR A 231 -1.27 24.88 -15.60
C TYR A 231 -2.35 25.15 -16.66
N VAL A 232 -3.14 26.19 -16.44
CA VAL A 232 -4.01 26.74 -17.47
C VAL A 232 -3.14 27.58 -18.41
N THR A 233 -3.07 27.19 -19.68
CA THR A 233 -2.28 27.87 -20.71
C THR A 233 -3.19 28.31 -21.84
N ASP A 234 -2.68 29.14 -22.76
CA ASP A 234 -3.35 29.59 -23.98
C ASP A 234 -3.60 28.45 -24.96
N THR A 235 -2.85 27.37 -24.84
CA THR A 235 -3.10 26.13 -25.59
C THR A 235 -4.33 25.47 -24.99
N LYS A 236 -5.48 25.78 -25.52
CA LYS A 236 -6.77 25.24 -25.07
C LYS A 236 -6.82 23.74 -25.31
N SER A 237 -6.93 22.94 -24.25
CA SER A 237 -7.85 21.83 -24.32
C SER A 237 -9.25 22.45 -24.42
N SER A 238 -10.04 22.06 -25.38
CA SER A 238 -11.37 22.60 -25.66
C SER A 238 -12.40 22.28 -24.59
N GLY A 239 -11.99 21.74 -23.44
CA GLY A 239 -12.84 21.30 -22.36
C GLY A 239 -13.56 22.47 -21.67
N ASN A 240 -14.87 22.38 -21.59
CA ASN A 240 -15.66 23.27 -20.78
C ASN A 240 -15.43 22.93 -19.30
N LEU A 241 -14.79 23.82 -18.53
CA LEU A 241 -14.50 23.65 -17.10
C LEU A 241 -15.74 23.37 -16.23
N ALA A 242 -16.94 23.75 -16.73
CA ALA A 242 -18.20 23.52 -16.03
C ALA A 242 -18.73 22.09 -16.18
N LEU A 243 -18.18 21.29 -17.08
CA LEU A 243 -18.62 19.91 -17.29
C LEU A 243 -17.88 18.99 -16.33
N GLN A 244 -18.56 18.65 -15.27
CA GLN A 244 -18.20 17.56 -14.38
C GLN A 244 -18.87 16.28 -14.89
N ASN A 245 -18.10 15.26 -15.11
CA ASN A 245 -18.62 13.99 -15.62
C ASN A 245 -18.93 13.03 -14.46
N TRP A 246 -19.86 13.43 -13.63
CA TRP A 246 -20.28 12.64 -12.47
C TRP A 246 -21.37 11.61 -12.79
N ASP A 247 -22.07 11.77 -13.91
CA ASP A 247 -23.14 10.87 -14.35
C ASP A 247 -22.73 9.90 -15.45
N THR A 248 -21.58 10.11 -16.07
CA THR A 248 -21.14 9.31 -17.19
C THR A 248 -19.70 8.85 -17.02
N SER A 249 -19.41 7.65 -17.49
CA SER A 249 -18.05 7.16 -17.54
C SER A 249 -17.22 7.90 -18.56
N SER A 250 -16.04 8.34 -18.18
CA SER A 250 -15.06 8.97 -19.04
C SER A 250 -13.80 8.12 -19.13
N PRO A 251 -13.27 7.87 -20.32
CA PRO A 251 -12.03 7.12 -20.45
C PRO A 251 -10.86 7.91 -19.83
N ILE A 252 -10.02 7.20 -19.07
CA ILE A 252 -8.76 7.70 -18.55
C ILE A 252 -7.63 6.78 -19.00
N VAL A 253 -6.59 7.38 -19.57
CA VAL A 253 -5.30 6.72 -19.78
C VAL A 253 -4.25 7.55 -19.08
N PHE A 254 -3.63 6.97 -18.06
CA PHE A 254 -2.60 7.63 -17.29
C PHE A 254 -1.34 6.77 -17.28
N THR A 255 -0.26 7.28 -17.83
CA THR A 255 1.05 6.62 -17.84
C THR A 255 2.08 7.49 -17.14
N ALA A 256 2.91 6.86 -16.32
CA ALA A 256 4.10 7.50 -15.76
C ALA A 256 5.27 6.52 -15.77
N GLY A 257 6.36 6.90 -16.41
CA GLY A 257 7.50 6.02 -16.56
C GLY A 257 8.55 6.56 -17.52
N GLU A 258 9.43 5.71 -17.97
CA GLU A 258 10.48 6.01 -18.95
C GLU A 258 10.33 5.16 -20.19
N GLY A 259 10.78 5.68 -21.33
CA GLY A 259 10.72 4.99 -22.62
C GLY A 259 9.36 5.11 -23.31
N SER A 260 9.20 4.41 -24.43
CA SER A 260 7.98 4.39 -25.22
C SER A 260 7.79 3.05 -25.92
N GLY A 261 6.55 2.71 -26.26
CA GLY A 261 6.22 1.46 -26.93
C GLY A 261 6.65 0.23 -26.11
N SER A 262 7.35 -0.71 -26.74
CA SER A 262 7.86 -1.93 -26.08
C SER A 262 8.98 -1.66 -25.06
N ALA A 263 9.64 -0.50 -25.15
CA ALA A 263 10.66 -0.09 -24.20
C ALA A 263 10.11 0.72 -23.01
N PHE A 264 8.79 0.90 -22.91
CA PHE A 264 8.17 1.59 -21.79
C PHE A 264 8.36 0.81 -20.49
N ARG A 265 8.73 1.54 -19.44
CA ARG A 265 8.91 1.05 -18.06
C ARG A 265 8.23 2.01 -17.12
N GLY A 266 7.32 1.53 -16.32
CA GLY A 266 6.51 2.34 -15.43
C GLY A 266 5.12 1.77 -15.24
N PHE A 267 4.22 2.57 -14.72
CA PHE A 267 2.83 2.15 -14.59
C PHE A 267 1.92 2.75 -15.67
N LYS A 268 0.85 2.05 -15.96
CA LYS A 268 -0.25 2.50 -16.81
C LYS A 268 -1.58 2.20 -16.13
N VAL A 269 -2.45 3.20 -16.08
CA VAL A 269 -3.89 3.06 -15.85
C VAL A 269 -4.61 3.19 -17.18
N ASP A 270 -5.55 2.30 -17.48
CA ASP A 270 -6.35 2.34 -18.70
C ASP A 270 -7.76 1.82 -18.38
N GLY A 271 -8.71 2.73 -18.22
CA GLY A 271 -10.06 2.38 -17.77
C GLY A 271 -11.01 3.55 -17.87
N ASN A 272 -12.17 3.44 -17.21
CA ASN A 272 -13.17 4.48 -17.15
C ASN A 272 -13.28 5.07 -15.74
N CYS A 273 -13.44 6.37 -15.65
CA CYS A 273 -13.53 7.09 -14.39
C CYS A 273 -14.65 8.12 -14.39
N THR A 274 -15.03 8.54 -13.20
CA THR A 274 -15.68 9.83 -12.97
C THR A 274 -14.63 10.83 -12.52
N TYR A 275 -14.81 12.11 -12.84
CA TYR A 275 -13.89 13.14 -12.40
C TYR A 275 -14.63 14.46 -12.11
N THR A 276 -14.00 15.25 -11.26
CA THR A 276 -14.39 16.64 -11.01
C THR A 276 -13.19 17.54 -11.31
N ASN A 277 -13.44 18.76 -11.77
CA ASN A 277 -12.37 19.73 -11.97
C ASN A 277 -12.63 21.01 -11.17
N ARG A 278 -11.54 21.66 -10.77
CA ARG A 278 -11.54 22.92 -10.04
C ARG A 278 -10.44 23.81 -10.57
N VAL A 279 -10.74 25.09 -10.73
CA VAL A 279 -9.73 26.10 -11.06
C VAL A 279 -9.33 26.85 -9.79
N ARG A 280 -8.03 26.93 -9.54
CA ARG A 280 -7.45 27.77 -8.49
C ARG A 280 -6.70 28.94 -9.13
N SER A 281 -6.98 30.15 -8.62
CA SER A 281 -6.18 31.33 -8.96
C SER A 281 -5.04 31.44 -7.94
N ASP A 282 -3.85 31.29 -8.43
CA ASP A 282 -2.61 31.54 -7.70
C ASP A 282 -1.78 32.53 -8.55
N ALA A 283 -0.49 32.63 -8.40
CA ALA A 283 0.37 33.37 -9.32
C ALA A 283 0.17 32.96 -10.80
N VAL A 284 -0.18 31.70 -11.02
CA VAL A 284 -0.65 31.13 -12.30
C VAL A 284 -1.91 30.34 -12.02
N PHE A 285 -2.87 30.37 -12.95
CA PHE A 285 -4.08 29.54 -12.82
C PHE A 285 -3.71 28.06 -12.93
N ILE A 286 -4.20 27.26 -11.96
CA ILE A 286 -4.03 25.83 -11.91
C ILE A 286 -5.41 25.15 -11.96
N GLU A 287 -5.54 24.21 -12.85
CA GLU A 287 -6.69 23.33 -12.97
C GLU A 287 -6.38 22.00 -12.28
N ASN A 288 -7.24 21.58 -11.34
CA ASN A 288 -7.11 20.35 -10.60
C ASN A 288 -8.25 19.41 -10.96
N TYR A 289 -7.91 18.19 -11.32
CA TYR A 289 -8.85 17.10 -11.57
C TYR A 289 -8.72 16.09 -10.44
N ASP A 290 -9.83 15.77 -9.79
CA ASP A 290 -9.96 14.65 -8.88
C ASP A 290 -10.73 13.56 -9.62
N TRP A 291 -10.13 12.38 -9.81
CA TRP A 291 -10.74 11.28 -10.56
C TRP A 291 -10.80 10.00 -9.73
N ARG A 292 -11.79 9.18 -10.02
CA ARG A 292 -11.98 7.87 -9.41
C ARG A 292 -12.45 6.87 -10.45
N LEU A 293 -11.82 5.70 -10.46
CA LEU A 293 -12.21 4.59 -11.34
C LEU A 293 -13.63 4.12 -11.00
N ILE A 294 -14.43 3.87 -12.04
CA ILE A 294 -15.79 3.32 -11.92
C ILE A 294 -15.90 1.90 -12.47
N ASP A 295 -14.93 1.48 -13.27
CA ASP A 295 -14.88 0.11 -13.74
C ASP A 295 -14.76 -0.85 -12.54
N ASN A 296 -15.43 -1.97 -12.63
CA ASN A 296 -15.33 -3.06 -11.65
C ASN A 296 -14.75 -4.32 -12.32
N PRO A 297 -13.45 -4.30 -12.66
CA PRO A 297 -12.84 -5.44 -13.33
C PRO A 297 -12.73 -6.62 -12.38
N THR A 298 -12.90 -7.83 -12.89
CA THR A 298 -12.62 -9.06 -12.14
C THR A 298 -11.16 -9.11 -11.69
N ASN A 299 -10.27 -8.52 -12.50
CA ASN A 299 -8.85 -8.38 -12.19
C ASN A 299 -8.41 -6.93 -12.44
N LEU A 300 -8.03 -6.22 -11.39
CA LEU A 300 -7.54 -4.85 -11.48
C LEU A 300 -6.23 -4.76 -12.30
N GLY A 301 -5.45 -5.83 -12.37
CA GLY A 301 -4.25 -5.91 -13.20
C GLY A 301 -4.49 -5.72 -14.70
N SER A 302 -5.75 -5.79 -15.18
CA SER A 302 -6.10 -5.43 -16.56
C SER A 302 -6.18 -3.91 -16.76
N ILE A 303 -6.41 -3.14 -15.70
CA ILE A 303 -6.57 -1.68 -15.73
C ILE A 303 -5.32 -0.98 -15.21
N LEU A 304 -4.76 -1.43 -14.10
CA LEU A 304 -3.54 -0.89 -13.51
C LEU A 304 -2.41 -1.89 -13.72
N THR A 305 -1.47 -1.54 -14.57
CA THR A 305 -0.34 -2.40 -14.94
C THR A 305 0.99 -1.73 -14.62
N TYR A 306 1.99 -2.53 -14.31
CA TYR A 306 3.38 -2.10 -14.20
C TYR A 306 4.24 -2.88 -15.20
N THR A 307 5.03 -2.15 -15.98
CA THR A 307 5.91 -2.73 -17.00
C THR A 307 7.36 -2.43 -16.65
N THR A 308 8.20 -3.45 -16.61
CA THR A 308 9.65 -3.33 -16.35
C THR A 308 10.47 -3.19 -17.65
N GLY A 309 9.83 -3.38 -18.78
CA GLY A 309 10.48 -3.46 -20.10
C GLY A 309 11.03 -4.88 -20.35
N ALA A 310 11.02 -5.28 -21.59
CA ALA A 310 11.64 -6.53 -22.03
C ALA A 310 13.15 -6.35 -22.22
#